data_1bab124c6877ff170481d1a93e025d5b
#
_entry.id   1bab124c6877ff170481d1a93e025d5b
#
_cell.length_a   1.000
_cell.length_b   1.000
_cell.length_c   1.000
_cell.angle_alpha   90.00
_cell.angle_beta   90.00
_cell.angle_gamma   90.00
#
_symmetry.space_group_name_H-M   'P 1'
#
loop_
_entity.id
_entity.type
_entity.pdbx_description
1 polymer ?
#
loop_
_entity_poly.entity_id
_entity_poly.type
_entity_poly.pdbx_seq_one_letter_code
_entity_poly.pdbx_strand_id
1 'polypeptide(L)'
;MIIVSIVLSVSLLLTVSRKWKVIVGSMTVVLILLHVGLAINSSYKTKHVLSISPDLKHVLVIKENRETSVATHYRTYYGIFARPKESLPFKTNGNFKVKWLENDIAAVTYKAANNTIHQFIGTYGDRDEGYSYSYVGPSIHGEWKADKIKVISASEGITVYSNGIFERYDWDQVVQFGTIAVVLVGNNEAKWTIALNESFKSNSNESRPPSGEITIYKATMDKNEPIELQYISS
;
A
#
# COMPACT_ATOMS: atom_id res chain seq x y z
N MET A 1 -17.13 -10.68 14.99
CA MET A 1 -18.40 -10.73 15.73
C MET A 1 -19.26 -11.94 15.37
N ILE A 2 -19.47 -12.29 14.10
CA ILE A 2 -20.32 -13.45 13.68
C ILE A 2 -19.90 -14.76 14.35
N ILE A 3 -18.59 -15.07 14.33
CA ILE A 3 -18.06 -16.32 14.94
C ILE A 3 -18.35 -16.40 16.44
N VAL A 4 -18.17 -15.32 17.17
CA VAL A 4 -18.44 -15.25 18.62
C VAL A 4 -19.92 -15.46 18.91
N SER A 5 -20.82 -14.87 18.11
CA SER A 5 -22.25 -15.05 18.22
C SER A 5 -22.68 -16.50 17.95
N ILE A 6 -22.07 -17.16 16.96
CA ILE A 6 -22.34 -18.58 16.64
C ILE A 6 -21.86 -19.47 17.77
N VAL A 7 -20.64 -19.28 18.30
CA VAL A 7 -20.08 -20.09 19.39
C VAL A 7 -20.92 -19.95 20.67
N LEU A 8 -21.34 -18.74 21.03
CA LEU A 8 -22.20 -18.47 22.18
C LEU A 8 -23.56 -19.12 22.00
N SER A 9 -24.16 -19.08 20.82
CA SER A 9 -25.46 -19.70 20.52
C SER A 9 -25.41 -21.21 20.57
N VAL A 10 -24.35 -21.83 20.06
CA VAL A 10 -24.13 -23.28 20.13
C VAL A 10 -23.91 -23.72 21.58
N SER A 11 -23.14 -22.98 22.37
CA SER A 11 -22.91 -23.25 23.80
C SER A 11 -24.22 -23.20 24.60
N LEU A 12 -25.06 -22.20 24.36
CA LEU A 12 -26.39 -22.09 24.98
C LEU A 12 -27.33 -23.24 24.59
N LEU A 13 -27.30 -23.71 23.34
CA LEU A 13 -28.11 -24.83 22.86
C LEU A 13 -27.80 -26.17 23.56
N LEU A 14 -26.58 -26.35 24.07
CA LEU A 14 -26.18 -27.58 24.76
C LEU A 14 -26.72 -27.69 26.21
N THR A 15 -26.97 -26.56 26.87
CA THR A 15 -27.26 -26.51 28.32
C THR A 15 -28.71 -26.29 28.69
N VAL A 16 -29.64 -26.09 27.73
CA VAL A 16 -31.03 -25.62 28.01
C VAL A 16 -32.11 -26.65 27.66
N SER A 17 -33.29 -26.50 28.26
CA SER A 17 -34.47 -27.38 28.03
C SER A 17 -34.98 -27.27 26.57
N ARG A 18 -35.71 -28.31 26.08
CA ARG A 18 -36.14 -28.41 24.67
C ARG A 18 -36.92 -27.20 24.16
N LYS A 19 -37.75 -26.55 24.98
CA LYS A 19 -38.54 -25.37 24.62
C LYS A 19 -37.62 -24.16 24.36
N TRP A 20 -36.63 -23.96 25.21
CA TRP A 20 -35.65 -22.89 25.09
C TRP A 20 -34.69 -23.10 23.90
N LYS A 21 -34.40 -24.36 23.52
CA LYS A 21 -33.60 -24.66 22.32
C LYS A 21 -34.24 -24.11 21.05
N VAL A 22 -35.56 -24.21 20.92
CA VAL A 22 -36.28 -23.65 19.77
C VAL A 22 -36.20 -22.12 19.74
N ILE A 23 -36.41 -21.48 20.91
CA ILE A 23 -36.35 -20.01 21.02
C ILE A 23 -34.95 -19.49 20.71
N VAL A 24 -33.93 -20.07 21.33
CA VAL A 24 -32.53 -19.68 21.09
C VAL A 24 -32.12 -19.95 19.63
N GLY A 25 -32.53 -21.09 19.07
CA GLY A 25 -32.25 -21.43 17.66
C GLY A 25 -32.89 -20.43 16.69
N SER A 26 -34.17 -20.08 16.89
CA SER A 26 -34.85 -19.08 16.03
C SER A 26 -34.22 -17.70 16.17
N MET A 27 -33.85 -17.27 17.37
CA MET A 27 -33.20 -16.00 17.61
C MET A 27 -31.80 -15.93 16.94
N THR A 28 -31.08 -17.06 17.00
CA THR A 28 -29.77 -17.18 16.30
C THR A 28 -29.93 -17.04 14.80
N VAL A 29 -30.92 -17.70 14.19
CA VAL A 29 -31.17 -17.58 12.73
C VAL A 29 -31.50 -16.13 12.36
N VAL A 30 -32.36 -15.46 13.14
CA VAL A 30 -32.70 -14.04 12.91
C VAL A 30 -31.47 -13.16 13.00
N LEU A 31 -30.59 -13.36 14.00
CA LEU A 31 -29.34 -12.62 14.13
C LEU A 31 -28.40 -12.88 12.98
N ILE A 32 -28.29 -14.11 12.50
CA ILE A 32 -27.46 -14.43 11.33
C ILE A 32 -27.99 -13.71 10.08
N LEU A 33 -29.31 -13.78 9.83
CA LEU A 33 -29.92 -13.10 8.69
C LEU A 33 -29.72 -11.59 8.75
N LEU A 34 -29.85 -10.99 9.93
CA LEU A 34 -29.58 -9.56 10.14
C LEU A 34 -28.11 -9.21 9.83
N HIS A 35 -27.15 -10.00 10.32
CA HIS A 35 -25.73 -9.79 10.05
C HIS A 35 -25.40 -9.96 8.57
N VAL A 36 -25.98 -10.95 7.89
CA VAL A 36 -25.84 -11.15 6.45
C VAL A 36 -26.40 -9.95 5.69
N GLY A 37 -27.60 -9.49 6.04
CA GLY A 37 -28.20 -8.28 5.44
C GLY A 37 -27.33 -7.03 5.61
N LEU A 38 -26.78 -6.81 6.80
CA LEU A 38 -25.87 -5.69 7.07
C LEU A 38 -24.55 -5.83 6.29
N ALA A 39 -23.99 -7.03 6.19
CA ALA A 39 -22.78 -7.30 5.43
C ALA A 39 -22.99 -7.04 3.93
N ILE A 40 -24.11 -7.50 3.37
CA ILE A 40 -24.49 -7.24 1.97
C ILE A 40 -24.62 -5.72 1.74
N ASN A 41 -25.38 -5.03 2.57
CA ASN A 41 -25.56 -3.57 2.45
C ASN A 41 -24.22 -2.82 2.56
N SER A 42 -23.36 -3.23 3.49
CA SER A 42 -22.00 -2.65 3.61
C SER A 42 -21.15 -2.88 2.35
N SER A 43 -21.24 -4.08 1.75
CA SER A 43 -20.52 -4.43 0.53
C SER A 43 -20.97 -3.63 -0.70
N TYR A 44 -22.24 -3.25 -0.77
CA TYR A 44 -22.73 -2.35 -1.83
C TYR A 44 -22.17 -0.93 -1.70
N LYS A 45 -22.01 -0.43 -0.48
CA LYS A 45 -21.54 0.93 -0.21
C LYS A 45 -20.02 1.08 -0.20
N THR A 46 -19.30 -0.01 0.05
CA THR A 46 -17.86 0.04 0.27
C THR A 46 -17.15 -0.99 -0.61
N LYS A 47 -16.19 -0.53 -1.41
CA LYS A 47 -15.25 -1.41 -2.12
C LYS A 47 -14.05 -1.68 -1.21
N HIS A 48 -13.67 -2.95 -1.10
CA HIS A 48 -12.50 -3.39 -0.34
C HIS A 48 -11.41 -3.84 -1.30
N VAL A 49 -10.20 -3.32 -1.10
CA VAL A 49 -8.98 -3.79 -1.76
C VAL A 49 -8.08 -4.36 -0.67
N LEU A 50 -7.81 -5.66 -0.77
CA LEU A 50 -6.99 -6.40 0.18
C LEU A 50 -5.81 -7.01 -0.56
N SER A 51 -4.62 -6.88 -0.01
CA SER A 51 -3.42 -7.53 -0.54
C SER A 51 -2.49 -7.90 0.60
N ILE A 52 -1.90 -9.10 0.51
CA ILE A 52 -1.00 -9.63 1.52
C ILE A 52 0.42 -9.54 0.96
N SER A 53 1.40 -9.17 1.80
CA SER A 53 2.82 -9.13 1.42
C SER A 53 3.35 -10.51 1.04
N PRO A 54 4.40 -10.60 0.23
CA PRO A 54 4.97 -11.88 -0.19
C PRO A 54 5.41 -12.76 0.99
N ASP A 55 5.90 -12.17 2.08
CA ASP A 55 6.30 -12.85 3.32
C ASP A 55 5.15 -13.13 4.30
N LEU A 56 3.91 -12.76 3.93
CA LEU A 56 2.67 -12.94 4.71
C LEU A 56 2.60 -12.15 6.03
N LYS A 57 3.52 -11.22 6.29
CA LYS A 57 3.54 -10.45 7.56
C LYS A 57 2.65 -9.22 7.52
N HIS A 58 2.43 -8.64 6.34
CA HIS A 58 1.70 -7.38 6.20
C HIS A 58 0.44 -7.55 5.36
N VAL A 59 -0.59 -6.80 5.71
CA VAL A 59 -1.86 -6.76 4.96
C VAL A 59 -2.18 -5.31 4.61
N LEU A 60 -2.18 -5.02 3.32
CA LEU A 60 -2.69 -3.75 2.80
C LEU A 60 -4.21 -3.80 2.74
N VAL A 61 -4.86 -2.81 3.33
CA VAL A 61 -6.33 -2.66 3.32
C VAL A 61 -6.68 -1.27 2.84
N ILE A 62 -7.33 -1.16 1.68
CA ILE A 62 -7.95 0.08 1.20
C ILE A 62 -9.47 -0.12 1.19
N LYS A 63 -10.20 0.83 1.74
CA LYS A 63 -11.65 0.88 1.66
C LYS A 63 -12.09 2.14 0.92
N GLU A 64 -12.82 1.97 -0.16
CA GLU A 64 -13.40 3.07 -0.92
C GLU A 64 -14.90 3.15 -0.62
N ASN A 65 -15.35 4.31 -0.20
CA ASN A 65 -16.78 4.61 -0.14
C ASN A 65 -17.27 4.95 -1.54
N ARG A 66 -18.16 4.13 -2.10
CA ARG A 66 -18.66 4.27 -3.48
C ARG A 66 -19.55 5.50 -3.69
N GLU A 67 -20.18 6.02 -2.63
CA GLU A 67 -21.04 7.21 -2.70
C GLU A 67 -20.18 8.49 -2.78
N THR A 68 -19.08 8.54 -2.02
CA THR A 68 -18.22 9.74 -1.95
C THR A 68 -16.97 9.63 -2.81
N SER A 69 -16.65 8.44 -3.32
CA SER A 69 -15.42 8.11 -4.05
C SER A 69 -14.14 8.38 -3.25
N VAL A 70 -14.25 8.42 -1.92
CA VAL A 70 -13.10 8.58 -1.02
C VAL A 70 -12.58 7.20 -0.66
N ALA A 71 -11.29 6.98 -0.92
CA ALA A 71 -10.59 5.77 -0.50
C ALA A 71 -9.71 6.07 0.71
N THR A 72 -9.71 5.16 1.67
CA THR A 72 -8.95 5.27 2.92
C THR A 72 -8.09 4.03 3.12
N HIS A 73 -6.82 4.24 3.45
CA HIS A 73 -5.90 3.21 3.88
C HIS A 73 -6.15 2.86 5.34
N TYR A 74 -6.26 1.58 5.63
CA TYR A 74 -6.42 1.03 6.97
C TYR A 74 -5.18 0.24 7.36
N ARG A 75 -4.66 0.52 8.54
CA ARG A 75 -3.59 -0.29 9.12
C ARG A 75 -4.19 -1.40 9.97
N THR A 76 -3.73 -2.63 9.76
CA THR A 76 -4.16 -3.80 10.55
C THR A 76 -3.39 -3.86 11.86
N TYR A 77 -4.10 -4.26 12.93
CA TYR A 77 -3.54 -4.51 14.25
C TYR A 77 -3.97 -5.91 14.70
N TYR A 78 -3.04 -6.67 15.22
CA TYR A 78 -3.28 -8.05 15.71
C TYR A 78 -3.96 -8.95 14.66
N GLY A 79 -3.74 -8.71 13.37
CA GLY A 79 -4.28 -9.51 12.27
C GLY A 79 -5.81 -9.48 12.08
N ILE A 80 -6.57 -8.89 13.01
CA ILE A 80 -8.05 -8.97 13.03
C ILE A 80 -8.70 -7.58 12.94
N PHE A 81 -8.07 -6.56 13.53
CA PHE A 81 -8.63 -5.21 13.58
C PHE A 81 -7.91 -4.30 12.59
N ALA A 82 -8.66 -3.46 11.89
CA ALA A 82 -8.12 -2.44 11.00
C ALA A 82 -8.65 -1.06 11.43
N ARG A 83 -7.74 -0.09 11.56
CA ARG A 83 -8.07 1.31 11.86
C ARG A 83 -7.75 2.19 10.66
N PRO A 84 -8.58 3.20 10.35
CA PRO A 84 -8.26 4.18 9.33
C PRO A 84 -6.95 4.89 9.72
N LYS A 85 -6.01 4.97 8.77
CA LYS A 85 -4.73 5.64 8.95
C LYS A 85 -4.74 6.98 8.20
N GLU A 86 -5.03 6.94 6.91
CA GLU A 86 -5.02 8.12 6.05
C GLU A 86 -5.93 7.91 4.84
N SER A 87 -6.50 8.99 4.31
CA SER A 87 -7.26 8.95 3.06
C SER A 87 -6.32 9.20 1.89
N LEU A 88 -6.60 8.54 0.76
CA LEU A 88 -5.88 8.82 -0.47
C LEU A 88 -6.15 10.27 -0.90
N PRO A 89 -5.14 10.98 -1.46
CA PRO A 89 -5.26 12.42 -1.76
C PRO A 89 -6.36 12.78 -2.74
N PHE A 90 -6.68 11.86 -3.68
CA PHE A 90 -7.65 12.12 -4.74
C PHE A 90 -8.84 11.17 -4.64
N LYS A 91 -10.04 11.69 -4.99
CA LYS A 91 -11.22 10.86 -5.18
C LYS A 91 -10.96 9.85 -6.29
N THR A 92 -11.37 8.62 -6.08
CA THR A 92 -11.07 7.50 -6.98
C THR A 92 -12.25 7.20 -7.90
N ASN A 93 -12.00 6.53 -9.02
CA ASN A 93 -13.05 5.99 -9.90
C ASN A 93 -13.28 4.47 -9.69
N GLY A 94 -12.80 3.94 -8.59
CA GLY A 94 -12.95 2.53 -8.24
C GLY A 94 -11.90 1.59 -8.84
N ASN A 95 -10.96 2.06 -9.65
CA ASN A 95 -9.95 1.22 -10.28
C ASN A 95 -8.63 1.28 -9.49
N PHE A 96 -8.22 0.13 -8.96
CA PHE A 96 -7.00 -0.03 -8.18
C PHE A 96 -6.15 -1.17 -8.73
N LYS A 97 -4.84 -0.99 -8.74
CA LYS A 97 -3.85 -2.02 -8.96
C LYS A 97 -2.84 -2.00 -7.81
N VAL A 98 -2.65 -3.14 -7.15
CA VAL A 98 -1.70 -3.28 -6.05
C VAL A 98 -0.51 -4.11 -6.53
N LYS A 99 0.69 -3.64 -6.23
CA LYS A 99 1.95 -4.37 -6.44
C LYS A 99 2.84 -4.19 -5.21
N TRP A 100 3.27 -5.30 -4.64
CA TRP A 100 4.33 -5.29 -3.62
C TRP A 100 5.66 -5.08 -4.33
N LEU A 101 6.39 -4.04 -3.93
CA LEU A 101 7.74 -3.72 -4.42
C LEU A 101 8.79 -4.42 -3.56
N GLU A 102 8.53 -4.49 -2.26
CA GLU A 102 9.26 -5.21 -1.24
C GLU A 102 8.27 -5.84 -0.26
N ASN A 103 8.75 -6.64 0.70
CA ASN A 103 7.88 -7.25 1.70
C ASN A 103 7.14 -6.22 2.56
N ASP A 104 7.74 -5.05 2.76
CA ASP A 104 7.23 -3.95 3.58
C ASP A 104 6.74 -2.72 2.78
N ILE A 105 6.72 -2.80 1.43
CA ILE A 105 6.34 -1.68 0.55
C ILE A 105 5.31 -2.14 -0.48
N ALA A 106 4.09 -1.63 -0.39
CA ALA A 106 3.02 -1.87 -1.34
C ALA A 106 2.69 -0.61 -2.15
N ALA A 107 2.83 -0.66 -3.47
CA ALA A 107 2.37 0.39 -4.38
C ALA A 107 0.91 0.15 -4.78
N VAL A 108 0.07 1.13 -4.50
CA VAL A 108 -1.34 1.18 -4.89
C VAL A 108 -1.49 2.19 -6.00
N THR A 109 -1.54 1.74 -7.24
CA THR A 109 -1.85 2.59 -8.39
C THR A 109 -3.36 2.67 -8.56
N TYR A 110 -3.90 3.87 -8.72
CA TYR A 110 -5.34 4.07 -8.89
C TYR A 110 -5.64 5.20 -9.88
N LYS A 111 -6.82 5.14 -10.49
CA LYS A 111 -7.34 6.25 -11.28
C LYS A 111 -8.18 7.17 -10.40
N ALA A 112 -7.89 8.46 -10.48
CA ALA A 112 -8.74 9.48 -9.88
C ALA A 112 -10.03 9.68 -10.68
N ALA A 113 -10.98 10.43 -10.11
CA ALA A 113 -12.27 10.71 -10.76
C ALA A 113 -12.14 11.42 -12.12
N ASN A 114 -11.05 12.18 -12.33
CA ASN A 114 -10.71 12.84 -13.59
C ASN A 114 -9.88 11.95 -14.56
N ASN A 115 -9.77 10.65 -14.26
CA ASN A 115 -9.00 9.64 -14.99
C ASN A 115 -7.46 9.79 -14.93
N THR A 116 -6.91 10.74 -14.17
CA THR A 116 -5.47 10.82 -13.93
C THR A 116 -4.97 9.64 -13.09
N ILE A 117 -3.73 9.23 -13.30
CA ILE A 117 -3.11 8.11 -12.58
C ILE A 117 -2.36 8.64 -11.36
N HIS A 118 -2.65 8.05 -10.20
CA HIS A 118 -1.98 8.37 -8.96
C HIS A 118 -1.46 7.10 -8.28
N GLN A 119 -0.50 7.28 -7.38
CA GLN A 119 -0.01 6.21 -6.52
C GLN A 119 -0.06 6.62 -5.05
N PHE A 120 -0.42 5.66 -4.24
CA PHE A 120 -0.26 5.68 -2.80
C PHE A 120 0.65 4.52 -2.40
N ILE A 121 1.61 4.77 -1.51
CA ILE A 121 2.53 3.73 -1.06
C ILE A 121 2.24 3.40 0.40
N GLY A 122 1.83 2.15 0.63
CA GLY A 122 1.73 1.58 1.97
C GLY A 122 3.12 1.13 2.42
N THR A 123 3.64 1.78 3.47
CA THR A 123 4.92 1.41 4.08
C THR A 123 4.70 0.84 5.46
N TYR A 124 5.36 -0.28 5.79
CA TYR A 124 5.15 -0.99 7.05
C TYR A 124 6.32 -0.84 8.03
N GLY A 125 7.50 -0.45 7.54
CA GLY A 125 8.60 0.05 8.34
C GLY A 125 9.20 -0.97 9.32
N ASP A 126 9.24 -2.24 8.96
CA ASP A 126 9.81 -3.31 9.80
C ASP A 126 11.32 -3.48 9.62
N ARG A 127 11.99 -2.49 9.01
CA ARG A 127 13.44 -2.55 8.84
C ARG A 127 14.10 -2.21 10.16
N ASP A 128 14.89 -3.16 10.67
CA ASP A 128 15.62 -3.05 11.92
C ASP A 128 16.51 -1.82 11.97
N GLU A 129 16.70 -1.32 13.19
CA GLU A 129 17.61 -0.24 13.60
C GLU A 129 17.11 1.19 13.31
N GLY A 130 16.28 1.70 14.23
CA GLY A 130 16.18 3.05 14.77
C GLY A 130 16.67 4.22 13.92
N TYR A 131 16.44 4.20 12.60
CA TYR A 131 16.79 5.34 11.78
C TYR A 131 15.87 6.51 12.11
N SER A 132 16.48 7.59 12.52
CA SER A 132 15.87 8.91 12.49
C SER A 132 15.32 9.15 11.07
N TYR A 133 14.25 9.92 10.98
CA TYR A 133 13.60 10.26 9.72
C TYR A 133 14.62 10.58 8.61
N SER A 134 14.61 9.80 7.55
CA SER A 134 15.52 9.93 6.40
C SER A 134 14.73 10.21 5.14
N TYR A 135 15.23 11.11 4.30
CA TYR A 135 14.66 11.37 3.00
C TYR A 135 15.25 10.41 1.97
N VAL A 136 14.39 9.70 1.24
CA VAL A 136 14.81 8.72 0.22
C VAL A 136 15.65 9.37 -0.88
N GLY A 137 15.24 10.52 -1.39
CA GLY A 137 15.94 11.21 -2.47
C GLY A 137 17.42 11.46 -2.18
N PRO A 138 17.78 12.14 -1.10
CA PRO A 138 19.18 12.29 -0.68
C PRO A 138 19.90 10.97 -0.38
N SER A 139 19.18 10.00 0.18
CA SER A 139 19.78 8.70 0.53
C SER A 139 20.23 7.89 -0.69
N ILE A 140 19.58 8.08 -1.85
CA ILE A 140 19.92 7.42 -3.11
C ILE A 140 20.76 8.30 -4.03
N HIS A 141 21.45 9.34 -3.50
CA HIS A 141 22.29 10.22 -4.31
C HIS A 141 23.27 9.42 -5.18
N GLY A 142 23.36 9.76 -6.49
CA GLY A 142 24.20 9.09 -7.46
C GLY A 142 23.42 8.41 -8.60
N GLU A 143 24.08 7.50 -9.31
CA GLU A 143 23.54 6.80 -10.47
C GLU A 143 23.20 5.35 -10.15
N TRP A 144 21.99 4.95 -10.54
CA TRP A 144 21.43 3.59 -10.39
C TRP A 144 20.98 3.06 -11.74
N LYS A 145 21.29 1.80 -12.07
CA LYS A 145 20.99 1.25 -13.39
C LYS A 145 20.58 -0.21 -13.36
N ALA A 146 19.68 -0.56 -14.30
CA ALA A 146 19.44 -1.93 -14.77
C ALA A 146 19.10 -1.88 -16.26
N ASP A 147 19.67 -2.77 -17.07
CA ASP A 147 19.45 -2.87 -18.52
C ASP A 147 19.17 -1.53 -19.23
N LYS A 148 17.89 -1.22 -19.47
CA LYS A 148 17.42 -0.04 -20.23
C LYS A 148 16.91 1.09 -19.35
N ILE A 149 16.97 0.97 -18.03
CA ILE A 149 16.55 1.99 -17.08
C ILE A 149 17.75 2.49 -16.29
N LYS A 150 17.82 3.81 -16.13
CA LYS A 150 18.78 4.49 -15.27
C LYS A 150 18.06 5.57 -14.46
N VAL A 151 18.40 5.67 -13.19
CA VAL A 151 17.96 6.73 -12.28
C VAL A 151 19.19 7.51 -11.82
N ILE A 152 19.10 8.83 -11.87
CA ILE A 152 20.10 9.73 -11.31
C ILE A 152 19.42 10.59 -10.26
N SER A 153 19.90 10.51 -9.02
CA SER A 153 19.50 11.42 -7.94
C SER A 153 20.64 12.43 -7.72
N ALA A 154 20.34 13.70 -7.87
CA ALA A 154 21.29 14.81 -7.78
C ALA A 154 20.74 15.96 -6.93
N SER A 155 21.51 17.05 -6.75
CA SER A 155 21.11 18.23 -5.97
C SER A 155 19.80 18.87 -6.44
N GLU A 156 19.52 18.81 -7.75
CA GLU A 156 18.36 19.46 -8.35
C GLU A 156 17.11 18.57 -8.40
N GLY A 157 17.22 17.26 -8.11
CA GLY A 157 16.09 16.34 -8.20
C GLY A 157 16.47 14.96 -8.71
N ILE A 158 15.49 14.26 -9.27
CA ILE A 158 15.63 12.89 -9.77
C ILE A 158 15.38 12.85 -11.29
N THR A 159 16.27 12.23 -12.03
CA THR A 159 16.10 11.99 -13.47
C THR A 159 15.98 10.50 -13.75
N VAL A 160 14.96 10.12 -14.52
CA VAL A 160 14.73 8.74 -14.96
C VAL A 160 14.96 8.64 -16.47
N TYR A 161 15.86 7.76 -16.87
CA TYR A 161 16.07 7.38 -18.28
C TYR A 161 15.40 6.04 -18.52
N SER A 162 14.51 5.98 -19.49
CA SER A 162 13.80 4.74 -19.84
C SER A 162 13.59 4.70 -21.35
N ASN A 163 14.06 3.64 -22.02
CA ASN A 163 13.88 3.43 -23.46
C ASN A 163 14.30 4.62 -24.34
N GLY A 164 15.39 5.31 -23.98
CA GLY A 164 15.91 6.46 -24.73
C GLY A 164 15.22 7.80 -24.45
N ILE A 165 14.24 7.81 -23.54
CA ILE A 165 13.56 9.02 -23.08
C ILE A 165 14.07 9.35 -21.68
N PHE A 166 14.30 10.62 -21.40
CA PHE A 166 14.60 11.08 -20.06
C PHE A 166 13.46 11.94 -19.53
N GLU A 167 13.15 11.74 -18.24
CA GLU A 167 12.15 12.51 -17.49
C GLU A 167 12.83 13.05 -16.24
N ARG A 168 12.80 14.36 -16.06
CA ARG A 168 13.37 15.03 -14.88
C ARG A 168 12.24 15.45 -13.95
N TYR A 169 12.48 15.26 -12.67
CA TYR A 169 11.58 15.62 -11.57
C TYR A 169 12.36 16.46 -10.56
N ASP A 170 11.98 17.71 -10.40
CA ASP A 170 12.52 18.58 -9.35
C ASP A 170 11.99 18.13 -7.98
N TRP A 171 12.62 18.55 -6.89
CA TRP A 171 12.31 18.05 -5.56
C TRP A 171 10.86 18.30 -5.11
N ASP A 172 10.19 19.34 -5.60
CA ASP A 172 8.78 19.62 -5.37
C ASP A 172 7.82 18.62 -6.07
N GLN A 173 8.33 17.87 -7.03
CA GLN A 173 7.63 16.80 -7.75
C GLN A 173 7.89 15.41 -7.15
N VAL A 174 8.66 15.34 -6.05
CA VAL A 174 9.00 14.09 -5.37
C VAL A 174 8.21 13.98 -4.08
N VAL A 175 7.22 13.09 -4.06
CA VAL A 175 6.36 12.85 -2.89
C VAL A 175 6.89 11.68 -2.10
N GLN A 176 7.26 11.91 -0.83
CA GLN A 176 7.81 10.88 0.04
C GLN A 176 6.72 10.11 0.79
N PHE A 177 6.92 8.79 0.90
CA PHE A 177 6.09 7.87 1.67
C PHE A 177 6.94 7.13 2.72
N GLY A 178 6.72 7.45 3.98
CA GLY A 178 7.57 6.97 5.07
C GLY A 178 9.03 7.38 4.86
N THR A 179 9.96 6.47 5.15
CA THR A 179 11.41 6.66 4.99
C THR A 179 12.01 5.76 3.90
N ILE A 180 11.16 5.05 3.13
CA ILE A 180 11.62 3.95 2.27
C ILE A 180 11.09 4.02 0.84
N ALA A 181 10.23 4.98 0.49
CA ALA A 181 9.74 5.12 -0.87
C ALA A 181 9.43 6.57 -1.25
N VAL A 182 9.55 6.89 -2.53
CA VAL A 182 9.11 8.15 -3.14
C VAL A 182 8.32 7.90 -4.41
N VAL A 183 7.37 8.79 -4.70
CA VAL A 183 6.62 8.83 -5.97
C VAL A 183 7.01 10.08 -6.73
N LEU A 184 7.45 9.92 -7.97
CA LEU A 184 7.76 10.99 -8.90
C LEU A 184 6.48 11.41 -9.62
N VAL A 185 6.13 12.68 -9.52
CA VAL A 185 4.88 13.25 -10.05
C VAL A 185 5.19 14.20 -11.19
N GLY A 186 4.60 13.99 -12.36
CA GLY A 186 4.73 14.87 -13.51
C GLY A 186 3.37 15.15 -14.13
N ASN A 187 3.07 16.41 -14.47
CA ASN A 187 1.77 16.82 -15.01
C ASN A 187 0.59 16.41 -14.12
N ASN A 188 0.75 16.55 -12.81
CA ASN A 188 -0.24 16.17 -11.79
C ASN A 188 -0.64 14.68 -11.80
N GLU A 189 0.25 13.81 -12.28
CA GLU A 189 0.10 12.35 -12.29
C GLU A 189 1.33 11.68 -11.69
N ALA A 190 1.14 10.55 -11.03
CA ALA A 190 2.24 9.68 -10.67
C ALA A 190 2.86 9.08 -11.94
N LYS A 191 4.19 9.15 -12.07
CA LYS A 191 4.95 8.59 -13.19
C LYS A 191 5.75 7.37 -12.77
N TRP A 192 6.48 7.48 -11.67
CA TRP A 192 7.37 6.45 -11.16
C TRP A 192 7.32 6.38 -9.65
N THR A 193 7.55 5.21 -9.09
CA THR A 193 7.86 5.01 -7.68
C THR A 193 9.28 4.47 -7.57
N ILE A 194 10.05 4.99 -6.63
CA ILE A 194 11.34 4.45 -6.23
C ILE A 194 11.20 3.98 -4.79
N ALA A 195 11.59 2.73 -4.54
CA ALA A 195 11.57 2.10 -3.23
C ALA A 195 12.98 1.62 -2.87
N LEU A 196 13.34 1.76 -1.61
CA LEU A 196 14.57 1.19 -1.08
C LEU A 196 14.35 -0.31 -0.83
N ASN A 197 15.23 -1.18 -1.35
CA ASN A 197 15.18 -2.60 -1.08
C ASN A 197 15.63 -2.92 0.36
N GLU A 198 15.33 -4.11 0.87
CA GLU A 198 15.78 -4.53 2.21
C GLU A 198 17.31 -4.54 2.33
N SER A 199 18.01 -4.76 1.22
CA SER A 199 19.48 -4.74 1.13
C SER A 199 20.07 -3.31 1.16
N PHE A 200 19.25 -2.26 0.97
CA PHE A 200 19.72 -0.89 0.89
C PHE A 200 20.28 -0.40 2.22
N LYS A 201 21.48 0.18 2.15
CA LYS A 201 22.13 0.85 3.29
C LYS A 201 22.56 2.25 2.89
N SER A 202 21.96 3.23 3.53
CA SER A 202 22.43 4.60 3.46
C SER A 202 23.70 4.73 4.30
N ASN A 203 24.74 5.32 3.75
CA ASN A 203 25.92 5.64 4.54
C ASN A 203 25.76 7.02 5.17
N SER A 204 25.68 7.08 6.49
CA SER A 204 25.64 8.32 7.27
C SER A 204 26.94 9.14 7.17
N ASN A 205 28.02 8.57 6.67
CA ASN A 205 29.28 9.25 6.38
C ASN A 205 29.32 9.59 4.88
N GLU A 206 29.35 10.88 4.56
CA GLU A 206 29.41 11.46 3.19
C GLU A 206 30.54 10.92 2.30
N SER A 207 31.48 10.16 2.89
CA SER A 207 32.64 9.60 2.18
C SER A 207 32.44 8.21 1.58
N ARG A 208 31.27 7.59 1.76
CA ARG A 208 31.02 6.26 1.17
C ARG A 208 29.73 6.28 0.35
N PRO A 209 29.75 5.70 -0.87
CA PRO A 209 28.53 5.58 -1.66
C PRO A 209 27.47 4.72 -0.95
N PRO A 210 26.18 4.92 -1.24
CA PRO A 210 25.14 4.01 -0.80
C PRO A 210 25.40 2.60 -1.35
N SER A 211 24.93 1.57 -0.67
CA SER A 211 25.09 0.18 -1.09
C SER A 211 23.76 -0.55 -1.07
N GLY A 212 23.68 -1.67 -1.76
CA GLY A 212 22.46 -2.44 -1.95
C GLY A 212 21.72 -2.02 -3.22
N GLU A 213 20.42 -2.20 -3.23
CA GLU A 213 19.58 -2.04 -4.41
C GLU A 213 18.40 -1.11 -4.12
N ILE A 214 17.88 -0.49 -5.19
CA ILE A 214 16.61 0.23 -5.16
C ILE A 214 15.69 -0.37 -6.24
N THR A 215 14.40 -0.32 -6.01
CA THR A 215 13.40 -0.76 -6.97
C THR A 215 12.71 0.43 -7.61
N ILE A 216 12.63 0.46 -8.94
CA ILE A 216 11.81 1.42 -9.69
C ILE A 216 10.57 0.74 -10.25
N TYR A 217 9.43 1.43 -10.18
CA TYR A 217 8.15 0.92 -10.63
C TYR A 217 7.33 1.99 -11.34
N LYS A 218 6.93 1.73 -12.59
CA LYS A 218 6.14 2.68 -13.38
C LYS A 218 4.69 2.75 -12.89
N ALA A 219 4.19 3.95 -12.70
CA ALA A 219 2.80 4.21 -12.33
C ALA A 219 1.88 4.05 -13.56
N THR A 220 1.32 2.86 -13.74
CA THR A 220 0.38 2.56 -14.81
C THR A 220 -0.65 1.54 -14.34
N MET A 221 -1.85 1.58 -14.92
CA MET A 221 -2.88 0.55 -14.71
C MET A 221 -2.60 -0.71 -15.53
N ASP A 222 -1.79 -0.62 -16.57
CA ASP A 222 -1.37 -1.76 -17.37
C ASP A 222 -0.47 -2.71 -16.57
N LYS A 223 -0.41 -3.96 -17.01
CA LYS A 223 0.48 -4.95 -16.39
C LYS A 223 1.93 -4.54 -16.58
N ASN A 224 2.66 -4.39 -15.50
CA ASN A 224 4.10 -4.14 -15.47
C ASN A 224 4.70 -4.72 -14.19
N GLU A 225 6.02 -4.89 -14.21
CA GLU A 225 6.78 -5.42 -13.07
C GLU A 225 7.76 -4.36 -12.54
N PRO A 226 8.06 -4.38 -11.24
CA PRO A 226 9.13 -3.58 -10.67
C PRO A 226 10.49 -4.02 -11.23
N ILE A 227 11.44 -3.10 -11.27
CA ILE A 227 12.80 -3.32 -11.79
C ILE A 227 13.79 -2.92 -10.71
N GLU A 228 14.65 -3.84 -10.33
CA GLU A 228 15.74 -3.60 -9.38
C GLU A 228 16.90 -2.90 -10.08
N LEU A 229 17.44 -1.87 -9.43
CA LEU A 229 18.57 -1.08 -9.91
C LEU A 229 19.74 -1.21 -8.95
N GLN A 230 20.93 -1.32 -9.51
CA GLN A 230 22.19 -1.34 -8.77
C GLN A 230 22.90 0.00 -8.87
N TYR A 231 23.59 0.37 -7.80
CA TYR A 231 24.41 1.57 -7.75
C TYR A 231 25.61 1.44 -8.70
N ILE A 232 25.93 2.54 -9.42
CA ILE A 232 27.07 2.58 -10.35
C ILE A 232 28.11 3.60 -9.91
N SER A 233 27.67 4.85 -9.66
CA SER A 233 28.58 5.95 -9.38
C SER A 233 27.84 7.14 -8.73
N SER A 234 28.60 8.02 -8.13
CA SER A 234 28.14 9.33 -7.61
C SER A 234 28.66 10.48 -8.47
#